data_60c49349de99b95ddd71d32dfa68e6ea
#
_entry.id   60c49349de99b95ddd71d32dfa68e6ea
#
_cell.length_a   1.000
_cell.length_b   1.000
_cell.length_c   1.000
_cell.angle_alpha   90.00
_cell.angle_beta   90.00
_cell.angle_gamma   90.00
#
_symmetry.space_group_name_H-M   'P 1'
#
loop_
_entity.id
_entity.type
_entity.pdbx_description
1 polymer ?
#
loop_
_entity_poly.entity_id
_entity_poly.type
_entity_poly.pdbx_seq_one_letter_code
_entity_poly.pdbx_strand_id
1 'polypeptide(L)'
;ANLFVDCAKEDLQGKIIAFIPTASLTEPIRFYVKKGKKALEEAGMIVEEVEITQLSKEEISSILHKCDYIYITGGNTFFLLQELKRKGVDKIISKQVKLGKLYIGESAGAIIASPDAEYMRSVNFDPIEKAPELKDCTSLDLVDFYTIPHYGNFPFKKKGEKIVQLYN
;
A
#
# COMPACT_ATOMS: atom_id res chain seq x y z
N ALA A 1 -1.09 15.09 -1.71
CA ALA A 1 -0.15 15.51 -2.75
C ALA A 1 0.99 16.34 -2.17
N ASN A 2 0.73 17.45 -1.43
CA ASN A 2 1.78 18.33 -0.92
C ASN A 2 2.81 17.61 -0.05
N LEU A 3 2.36 16.77 0.90
CA LEU A 3 3.27 16.00 1.76
C LEU A 3 4.22 15.09 0.97
N PHE A 4 3.75 14.49 -0.12
CA PHE A 4 4.58 13.66 -1.00
C PHE A 4 5.63 14.51 -1.72
N VAL A 5 5.25 15.66 -2.29
CA VAL A 5 6.18 16.61 -2.94
C VAL A 5 7.29 17.03 -1.98
N ASP A 6 6.91 17.35 -0.72
CA ASP A 6 7.87 17.75 0.32
C ASP A 6 8.83 16.61 0.71
N CYS A 7 8.34 15.35 0.72
CA CYS A 7 9.15 14.17 1.04
C CYS A 7 10.09 13.77 -0.11
N ALA A 8 9.67 13.94 -1.37
CA ALA A 8 10.48 13.59 -2.53
C ALA A 8 11.74 14.46 -2.64
N LYS A 9 11.66 15.73 -2.19
CA LYS A 9 12.78 16.72 -2.20
C LYS A 9 13.41 16.94 -3.58
N GLU A 10 12.65 16.67 -4.64
CA GLU A 10 13.08 16.80 -6.04
C GLU A 10 11.90 17.19 -6.93
N ASP A 11 12.20 17.62 -8.16
CA ASP A 11 11.18 17.87 -9.17
C ASP A 11 10.54 16.55 -9.62
N LEU A 12 9.21 16.48 -9.54
CA LEU A 12 8.43 15.29 -9.90
C LEU A 12 8.04 15.26 -11.38
N GLN A 13 8.30 16.33 -12.12
CA GLN A 13 7.92 16.45 -13.53
C GLN A 13 8.58 15.34 -14.37
N GLY A 14 7.75 14.51 -15.03
CA GLY A 14 8.20 13.40 -15.86
C GLY A 14 8.71 12.17 -15.11
N LYS A 15 8.74 12.18 -13.78
CA LYS A 15 9.06 11.00 -12.96
C LYS A 15 7.97 9.94 -13.09
N ILE A 16 8.37 8.69 -13.10
CA ILE A 16 7.45 7.55 -13.26
C ILE A 16 7.14 6.95 -11.89
N ILE A 17 5.84 6.80 -11.59
CA ILE A 17 5.39 6.17 -10.34
C ILE A 17 4.60 4.91 -10.65
N ALA A 18 5.01 3.78 -10.07
CA ALA A 18 4.22 2.54 -10.07
C ALA A 18 3.04 2.71 -9.10
N PHE A 19 1.83 2.78 -9.64
CA PHE A 19 0.59 2.97 -8.89
C PHE A 19 -0.14 1.64 -8.75
N ILE A 20 -0.18 1.10 -7.53
CA ILE A 20 -0.72 -0.23 -7.21
C ILE A 20 -2.09 -0.09 -6.54
N PRO A 21 -3.22 -0.24 -7.28
CA PRO A 21 -4.57 -0.07 -6.74
C PRO A 21 -5.20 -1.34 -6.18
N THR A 22 -4.48 -2.45 -6.16
CA THR A 22 -4.97 -3.82 -5.88
C THR A 22 -5.79 -3.92 -4.59
N ALA A 23 -5.36 -3.26 -3.49
CA ALA A 23 -6.10 -3.26 -2.22
C ALA A 23 -7.57 -2.85 -2.37
N SER A 24 -7.87 -1.98 -3.33
CA SER A 24 -9.20 -1.42 -3.56
C SER A 24 -10.16 -2.34 -4.32
N LEU A 25 -9.70 -3.45 -4.90
CA LEU A 25 -10.54 -4.31 -5.75
C LEU A 25 -11.73 -4.92 -5.02
N THR A 26 -11.60 -5.15 -3.73
CA THR A 26 -12.66 -5.72 -2.90
C THR A 26 -13.59 -4.67 -2.29
N GLU A 27 -13.34 -3.39 -2.55
CA GLU A 27 -14.10 -2.28 -1.99
C GLU A 27 -15.26 -1.85 -2.93
N PRO A 28 -16.45 -1.60 -2.38
CA PRO A 28 -17.59 -1.14 -3.18
C PRO A 28 -17.43 0.30 -3.68
N ILE A 29 -16.63 1.10 -3.00
CA ILE A 29 -16.40 2.52 -3.29
C ILE A 29 -14.92 2.73 -3.57
N ARG A 30 -14.58 3.15 -4.80
CA ARG A 30 -13.19 3.27 -5.27
C ARG A 30 -12.85 4.66 -5.84
N PHE A 31 -13.67 5.69 -5.56
CA PHE A 31 -13.44 7.03 -6.10
C PHE A 31 -12.09 7.63 -5.66
N TYR A 32 -11.62 7.28 -4.46
CA TYR A 32 -10.34 7.75 -3.91
C TYR A 32 -9.14 7.28 -4.74
N VAL A 33 -9.21 6.10 -5.35
CA VAL A 33 -8.17 5.58 -6.26
C VAL A 33 -7.99 6.52 -7.45
N LYS A 34 -9.10 6.89 -8.12
CA LYS A 34 -9.07 7.84 -9.25
C LYS A 34 -8.56 9.21 -8.81
N LYS A 35 -8.98 9.67 -7.61
CA LYS A 35 -8.52 10.94 -7.04
C LYS A 35 -7.03 10.92 -6.74
N GLY A 36 -6.51 9.83 -6.17
CA GLY A 36 -5.08 9.66 -5.91
C GLY A 36 -4.25 9.67 -7.19
N LYS A 37 -4.67 8.88 -8.20
CA LYS A 37 -4.03 8.86 -9.52
C LYS A 37 -3.97 10.24 -10.16
N LYS A 38 -5.11 10.94 -10.21
CA LYS A 38 -5.22 12.28 -10.76
C LYS A 38 -4.30 13.28 -10.05
N ALA A 39 -4.20 13.21 -8.72
CA ALA A 39 -3.33 14.10 -7.96
C ALA A 39 -1.83 13.89 -8.29
N LEU A 40 -1.42 12.66 -8.58
CA LEU A 40 -0.05 12.37 -9.03
C LEU A 40 0.20 12.89 -10.43
N GLU A 41 -0.76 12.71 -11.35
CA GLU A 41 -0.70 13.26 -12.72
C GLU A 41 -0.67 14.80 -12.70
N GLU A 42 -1.46 15.45 -11.85
CA GLU A 42 -1.45 16.91 -11.65
C GLU A 42 -0.12 17.42 -11.04
N ALA A 43 0.60 16.57 -10.30
CA ALA A 43 1.94 16.87 -9.82
C ALA A 43 3.03 16.68 -10.90
N GLY A 44 2.64 16.37 -12.14
CA GLY A 44 3.54 16.21 -13.29
C GLY A 44 4.14 14.83 -13.47
N MET A 45 3.68 13.83 -12.69
CA MET A 45 4.20 12.47 -12.76
C MET A 45 3.55 11.65 -13.88
N ILE A 46 4.28 10.68 -14.39
CA ILE A 46 3.78 9.63 -15.28
C ILE A 46 3.33 8.47 -14.40
N VAL A 47 2.02 8.19 -14.40
CA VAL A 47 1.45 7.13 -13.55
C VAL A 47 1.35 5.83 -14.34
N GLU A 48 2.18 4.86 -13.96
CA GLU A 48 2.15 3.49 -14.47
C GLU A 48 1.30 2.62 -13.53
N GLU A 49 0.10 2.24 -13.97
CA GLU A 49 -0.83 1.44 -13.16
C GLU A 49 -0.42 -0.03 -13.15
N VAL A 50 -0.20 -0.57 -11.96
CA VAL A 50 0.27 -1.95 -11.73
C VAL A 50 -0.79 -2.73 -10.95
N GLU A 51 -1.73 -3.34 -11.68
CA GLU A 51 -2.72 -4.22 -11.06
C GLU A 51 -2.15 -5.63 -10.86
N ILE A 52 -1.84 -5.96 -9.60
CA ILE A 52 -1.15 -7.21 -9.23
C ILE A 52 -1.91 -8.45 -9.68
N THR A 53 -3.25 -8.43 -9.67
CA THR A 53 -4.04 -9.61 -10.03
C THR A 53 -3.98 -9.94 -11.52
N GLN A 54 -3.73 -8.96 -12.38
CA GLN A 54 -3.81 -9.06 -13.84
C GLN A 54 -2.47 -9.32 -14.52
N LEU A 55 -1.40 -8.71 -14.00
CA LEU A 55 -0.07 -8.78 -14.60
C LEU A 55 0.71 -10.01 -14.13
N SER A 56 1.61 -10.52 -14.94
CA SER A 56 2.59 -11.54 -14.54
C SER A 56 3.64 -10.95 -13.59
N LYS A 57 4.33 -11.82 -12.87
CA LYS A 57 5.43 -11.40 -11.97
C LYS A 57 6.54 -10.69 -12.73
N GLU A 58 6.86 -11.15 -13.92
CA GLU A 58 7.89 -10.63 -14.81
C GLU A 58 7.55 -9.21 -15.28
N GLU A 59 6.29 -8.99 -15.71
CA GLU A 59 5.79 -7.67 -16.09
C GLU A 59 5.86 -6.69 -14.91
N ILE A 60 5.33 -7.10 -13.74
CA ILE A 60 5.38 -6.28 -12.52
C ILE A 60 6.82 -5.94 -12.15
N SER A 61 7.70 -6.94 -12.16
CA SER A 61 9.14 -6.72 -11.87
C SER A 61 9.77 -5.72 -12.83
N SER A 62 9.49 -5.84 -14.13
CA SER A 62 9.98 -4.91 -15.14
C SER A 62 9.51 -3.48 -14.90
N ILE A 63 8.23 -3.29 -14.61
CA ILE A 63 7.65 -1.97 -14.32
C ILE A 63 8.28 -1.39 -13.04
N LEU A 64 8.30 -2.16 -11.95
CA LEU A 64 8.86 -1.71 -10.68
C LEU A 64 10.35 -1.32 -10.76
N HIS A 65 11.12 -1.95 -11.67
CA HIS A 65 12.51 -1.55 -11.90
C HIS A 65 12.63 -0.20 -12.61
N LYS A 66 11.77 0.07 -13.58
CA LYS A 66 11.79 1.31 -14.39
C LYS A 66 11.24 2.53 -13.66
N CYS A 67 10.27 2.34 -12.74
CA CYS A 67 9.66 3.44 -12.01
C CYS A 67 10.63 4.08 -11.00
N ASP A 68 10.49 5.37 -10.79
CA ASP A 68 11.24 6.13 -9.77
C ASP A 68 10.65 5.91 -8.38
N TYR A 69 9.31 5.75 -8.28
CA TYR A 69 8.55 5.65 -7.04
C TYR A 69 7.59 4.48 -7.04
N ILE A 70 7.17 4.05 -5.84
CA ILE A 70 6.12 3.05 -5.64
C ILE A 70 5.02 3.67 -4.78
N TYR A 71 3.78 3.66 -5.27
CA TYR A 71 2.59 4.10 -4.56
C TYR A 71 1.60 2.95 -4.43
N ILE A 72 1.22 2.61 -3.20
CA ILE A 72 0.19 1.59 -2.91
C ILE A 72 -1.02 2.26 -2.27
N THR A 73 -2.19 2.07 -2.90
CA THR A 73 -3.44 2.68 -2.46
C THR A 73 -4.01 2.02 -1.19
N GLY A 74 -5.00 2.68 -0.61
CA GLY A 74 -5.87 2.10 0.41
C GLY A 74 -6.80 1.03 -0.16
N GLY A 75 -7.50 0.34 0.75
CA GLY A 75 -8.44 -0.74 0.51
C GLY A 75 -8.26 -1.85 1.55
N ASN A 76 -8.52 -3.10 1.19
CA ASN A 76 -8.37 -4.23 2.09
C ASN A 76 -6.91 -4.68 2.21
N THR A 77 -6.36 -4.58 3.41
CA THR A 77 -4.96 -4.90 3.73
C THR A 77 -4.64 -6.38 3.48
N PHE A 78 -5.53 -7.28 3.88
CA PHE A 78 -5.28 -8.73 3.80
C PHE A 78 -5.37 -9.22 2.36
N PHE A 79 -6.32 -8.70 1.57
CA PHE A 79 -6.41 -9.01 0.14
C PHE A 79 -5.15 -8.53 -0.60
N LEU A 80 -4.67 -7.33 -0.29
CA LEU A 80 -3.42 -6.82 -0.85
C LEU A 80 -2.24 -7.73 -0.53
N LEU A 81 -2.07 -8.11 0.74
CA LEU A 81 -0.99 -9.03 1.17
C LEU A 81 -1.08 -10.37 0.46
N GLN A 82 -2.28 -10.95 0.37
CA GLN A 82 -2.49 -12.21 -0.35
C GLN A 82 -1.99 -12.12 -1.78
N GLU A 83 -2.40 -11.11 -2.53
CA GLU A 83 -2.04 -10.97 -3.93
C GLU A 83 -0.55 -10.70 -4.15
N LEU A 84 0.04 -9.86 -3.31
CA LEU A 84 1.49 -9.61 -3.34
C LEU A 84 2.29 -10.89 -3.07
N LYS A 85 1.93 -11.65 -2.02
CA LYS A 85 2.60 -12.90 -1.65
C LYS A 85 2.38 -13.99 -2.69
N ARG A 86 1.16 -14.15 -3.19
CA ARG A 86 0.82 -15.15 -4.21
C ARG A 86 1.71 -15.05 -5.45
N LYS A 87 2.07 -13.84 -5.83
CA LYS A 87 2.97 -13.56 -6.97
C LYS A 87 4.43 -13.32 -6.58
N GLY A 88 4.76 -13.29 -5.28
CA GLY A 88 6.10 -12.98 -4.78
C GLY A 88 6.55 -11.55 -5.09
N VAL A 89 5.60 -10.63 -5.25
CA VAL A 89 5.82 -9.20 -5.53
C VAL A 89 6.19 -8.44 -4.25
N ASP A 90 5.75 -8.92 -3.08
CA ASP A 90 6.15 -8.43 -1.76
C ASP A 90 7.68 -8.30 -1.64
N LYS A 91 8.41 -9.35 -2.01
CA LYS A 91 9.88 -9.39 -1.99
C LYS A 91 10.52 -8.44 -3.01
N ILE A 92 9.88 -8.27 -4.17
CA ILE A 92 10.36 -7.35 -5.21
C ILE A 92 10.24 -5.91 -4.70
N ILE A 93 9.08 -5.52 -4.14
CA ILE A 93 8.85 -4.19 -3.57
C ILE A 93 9.85 -3.92 -2.45
N SER A 94 9.96 -4.82 -1.45
CA SER A 94 10.89 -4.65 -0.33
C SER A 94 12.34 -4.49 -0.81
N LYS A 95 12.76 -5.24 -1.83
CA LYS A 95 14.10 -5.10 -2.42
C LYS A 95 14.28 -3.73 -3.08
N GLN A 96 13.31 -3.24 -3.86
CA GLN A 96 13.39 -1.94 -4.54
C GLN A 96 13.47 -0.79 -3.54
N VAL A 97 12.70 -0.85 -2.46
CA VAL A 97 12.73 0.17 -1.39
C VAL A 97 14.05 0.13 -0.62
N LYS A 98 14.58 -1.04 -0.28
CA LYS A 98 15.92 -1.20 0.35
C LYS A 98 17.05 -0.69 -0.53
N LEU A 99 16.87 -0.63 -1.85
CA LEU A 99 17.79 -0.03 -2.81
C LEU A 99 17.62 1.49 -2.96
N GLY A 100 16.73 2.10 -2.16
CA GLY A 100 16.54 3.56 -2.09
C GLY A 100 15.33 4.10 -2.83
N LYS A 101 14.48 3.24 -3.43
CA LYS A 101 13.26 3.70 -4.08
C LYS A 101 12.25 4.18 -3.03
N LEU A 102 11.72 5.39 -3.20
CA LEU A 102 10.74 5.94 -2.27
C LEU A 102 9.41 5.18 -2.38
N TYR A 103 8.90 4.77 -1.22
CA TYR A 103 7.62 4.09 -1.05
C TYR A 103 6.58 5.05 -0.46
N ILE A 104 5.40 5.07 -1.04
CA ILE A 104 4.24 5.82 -0.56
C ILE A 104 3.11 4.83 -0.31
N GLY A 105 2.70 4.69 0.93
CA GLY A 105 1.58 3.83 1.33
C GLY A 105 0.39 4.65 1.83
N GLU A 106 -0.80 4.39 1.29
CA GLU A 106 -2.06 4.96 1.75
C GLU A 106 -2.89 3.88 2.46
N SER A 107 -3.30 4.12 3.71
CA SER A 107 -4.14 3.20 4.50
C SER A 107 -3.60 1.75 4.48
N ALA A 108 -4.19 0.82 3.72
CA ALA A 108 -3.68 -0.55 3.55
C ALA A 108 -2.20 -0.56 3.12
N GLY A 109 -1.81 0.30 2.18
CA GLY A 109 -0.41 0.47 1.78
C GLY A 109 0.50 0.92 2.93
N ALA A 110 0.02 1.77 3.85
CA ALA A 110 0.78 2.16 5.04
C ALA A 110 0.89 1.01 6.05
N ILE A 111 -0.18 0.24 6.25
CA ILE A 111 -0.20 -0.91 7.16
C ILE A 111 0.86 -1.94 6.75
N ILE A 112 0.91 -2.30 5.47
CA ILE A 112 1.83 -3.35 5.00
C ILE A 112 3.30 -2.90 4.94
N ALA A 113 3.61 -1.63 5.18
CA ALA A 113 4.99 -1.17 5.35
C ALA A 113 5.60 -1.66 6.67
N SER A 114 4.78 -1.95 7.68
CA SER A 114 5.15 -2.51 9.00
C SER A 114 5.68 -3.96 8.88
N PRO A 115 6.27 -4.55 9.93
CA PRO A 115 6.77 -5.94 9.89
C PRO A 115 5.67 -6.96 9.62
N ASP A 116 4.47 -6.77 10.17
CA ASP A 116 3.29 -7.60 9.93
C ASP A 116 2.00 -6.80 10.06
N ALA A 117 0.86 -7.40 9.69
CA ALA A 117 -0.47 -6.82 9.82
C ALA A 117 -1.36 -7.58 10.83
N GLU A 118 -0.79 -8.41 11.72
CA GLU A 118 -1.55 -9.21 12.69
C GLU A 118 -2.31 -8.33 13.68
N TYR A 119 -1.73 -7.18 14.06
CA TYR A 119 -2.39 -6.20 14.93
C TYR A 119 -3.71 -5.65 14.34
N MET A 120 -3.82 -5.55 13.02
CA MET A 120 -5.06 -5.17 12.33
C MET A 120 -6.07 -6.30 12.31
N ARG A 121 -5.61 -7.55 12.20
CA ARG A 121 -6.45 -8.75 12.27
C ARG A 121 -7.09 -8.89 13.64
N SER A 122 -6.35 -8.64 14.71
CA SER A 122 -6.83 -8.79 16.10
C SER A 122 -8.05 -7.93 16.43
N VAL A 123 -8.27 -6.84 15.70
CA VAL A 123 -9.43 -5.94 15.86
C VAL A 123 -10.40 -5.97 14.68
N ASN A 124 -10.18 -6.89 13.72
CA ASN A 124 -10.97 -6.98 12.49
C ASN A 124 -11.04 -5.59 11.78
N PHE A 125 -9.86 -4.97 11.58
CA PHE A 125 -9.79 -3.65 10.97
C PHE A 125 -10.34 -3.71 9.54
N ASP A 126 -9.83 -4.65 8.76
CA ASP A 126 -10.34 -5.03 7.44
C ASP A 126 -10.91 -6.47 7.49
N PRO A 127 -11.91 -6.81 6.66
CA PRO A 127 -12.44 -8.15 6.58
C PRO A 127 -11.43 -9.12 5.96
N ILE A 128 -10.92 -10.05 6.78
CA ILE A 128 -9.94 -11.07 6.34
C ILE A 128 -10.57 -12.10 5.40
N GLU A 129 -11.87 -12.25 5.41
CA GLU A 129 -12.65 -13.14 4.54
C GLU A 129 -12.47 -12.79 3.05
N LYS A 130 -11.99 -11.57 2.76
CA LYS A 130 -11.61 -11.15 1.40
C LYS A 130 -10.28 -11.73 0.92
N ALA A 131 -9.53 -12.37 1.82
CA ALA A 131 -8.23 -12.97 1.57
C ALA A 131 -8.17 -14.45 2.03
N PRO A 132 -8.99 -15.35 1.46
CA PRO A 132 -9.12 -16.73 1.96
C PRO A 132 -7.84 -17.58 1.79
N GLU A 133 -6.92 -17.17 0.92
CA GLU A 133 -5.66 -17.87 0.67
C GLU A 133 -4.47 -17.27 1.45
N LEU A 134 -4.69 -16.20 2.23
CA LEU A 134 -3.62 -15.59 3.02
C LEU A 134 -3.19 -16.53 4.16
N LYS A 135 -1.94 -16.97 4.13
CA LYS A 135 -1.39 -17.94 5.09
C LYS A 135 -0.86 -17.30 6.37
N ASP A 136 -0.28 -16.11 6.24
CA ASP A 136 0.31 -15.34 7.33
C ASP A 136 0.23 -13.84 7.04
N CYS A 137 0.34 -13.01 8.08
CA CYS A 137 0.23 -11.56 7.98
C CYS A 137 1.59 -10.85 7.93
N THR A 138 2.73 -11.57 7.76
CA THR A 138 4.01 -10.88 7.54
C THR A 138 3.91 -9.93 6.36
N SER A 139 4.48 -8.73 6.52
CA SER A 139 4.28 -7.63 5.58
C SER A 139 5.59 -7.29 4.86
N LEU A 140 5.74 -6.08 4.36
CA LEU A 140 6.92 -5.69 3.57
C LEU A 140 8.16 -5.41 4.43
N ASP A 141 7.99 -5.17 5.74
CA ASP A 141 9.08 -4.91 6.68
C ASP A 141 10.02 -3.78 6.21
N LEU A 142 9.40 -2.64 5.89
CA LEU A 142 10.10 -1.44 5.42
C LEU A 142 10.44 -0.48 6.55
N VAL A 143 9.71 -0.56 7.66
CA VAL A 143 9.85 0.26 8.87
C VAL A 143 9.72 -0.62 10.12
N ASP A 144 10.29 -0.17 11.23
CA ASP A 144 10.31 -0.88 12.53
C ASP A 144 9.18 -0.44 13.48
N PHE A 145 8.14 0.15 12.94
CA PHE A 145 6.96 0.61 13.69
C PHE A 145 5.65 0.20 13.00
N TYR A 146 4.55 0.31 13.75
CA TYR A 146 3.20 -0.02 13.28
C TYR A 146 2.37 1.24 13.06
N THR A 147 1.69 1.32 11.92
CA THR A 147 0.83 2.46 11.58
C THR A 147 -0.63 2.14 11.90
N ILE A 148 -1.37 3.10 12.42
CA ILE A 148 -2.82 3.00 12.65
C ILE A 148 -3.51 4.06 11.78
N PRO A 149 -3.80 3.76 10.50
CA PRO A 149 -4.48 4.71 9.62
C PRO A 149 -5.87 5.07 10.18
N HIS A 150 -6.34 6.27 9.84
CA HIS A 150 -7.65 6.76 10.24
C HIS A 150 -7.90 6.84 11.76
N TYR A 151 -6.83 6.86 12.59
CA TYR A 151 -6.96 6.97 14.03
C TYR A 151 -7.83 8.17 14.42
N GLY A 152 -8.79 7.96 15.32
CA GLY A 152 -9.73 8.99 15.76
C GLY A 152 -10.88 9.31 14.78
N ASN A 153 -10.87 8.78 13.56
CA ASN A 153 -11.88 9.05 12.53
C ASN A 153 -12.93 7.94 12.43
N PHE A 154 -14.19 8.33 12.21
CA PHE A 154 -15.26 7.39 11.87
C PHE A 154 -15.02 6.77 10.47
N PRO A 155 -15.27 5.47 10.28
CA PRO A 155 -15.78 4.47 11.22
C PRO A 155 -14.69 3.74 12.04
N PHE A 156 -13.41 4.09 11.88
CA PHE A 156 -12.26 3.34 12.41
C PHE A 156 -11.86 3.70 13.85
N LYS A 157 -12.41 4.78 14.43
CA LYS A 157 -12.05 5.29 15.76
C LYS A 157 -11.94 4.20 16.82
N LYS A 158 -13.02 3.41 17.01
CA LYS A 158 -13.05 2.35 18.05
C LYS A 158 -12.02 1.25 17.80
N LYS A 159 -11.78 0.91 16.55
CA LYS A 159 -10.77 -0.12 16.18
C LYS A 159 -9.36 0.39 16.45
N GLY A 160 -9.05 1.63 16.09
CA GLY A 160 -7.76 2.25 16.39
C GLY A 160 -7.50 2.36 17.89
N GLU A 161 -8.47 2.83 18.68
CA GLU A 161 -8.38 2.89 20.15
C GLU A 161 -8.13 1.50 20.76
N LYS A 162 -8.80 0.45 20.25
CA LYS A 162 -8.58 -0.92 20.70
C LYS A 162 -7.17 -1.43 20.38
N ILE A 163 -6.60 -1.10 19.21
CA ILE A 163 -5.20 -1.44 18.88
C ILE A 163 -4.27 -0.84 19.93
N VAL A 164 -4.41 0.47 20.19
CA VAL A 164 -3.57 1.14 21.19
C VAL A 164 -3.69 0.47 22.56
N GLN A 165 -4.88 0.06 22.99
CA GLN A 165 -5.08 -0.65 24.27
C GLN A 165 -4.45 -2.03 24.33
N LEU A 166 -4.34 -2.73 23.19
CA LEU A 166 -3.79 -4.09 23.14
C LEU A 166 -2.28 -4.13 23.02
N TYR A 167 -1.66 -3.08 22.48
CA TYR A 167 -0.24 -3.07 22.11
C TYR A 167 0.58 -1.95 22.78
N ASN A 168 -0.01 -1.16 23.70
CA ASN A 168 0.65 -0.32 24.68
C ASN A 168 0.62 -1.00 26.04
#